data_9184152999ada56809eb3f5d6242ac2e
#
_entry.id   9184152999ada56809eb3f5d6242ac2e
#
_cell.length_a   1.000
_cell.length_b   1.000
_cell.length_c   1.000
_cell.angle_alpha   90.00
_cell.angle_beta   90.00
_cell.angle_gamma   90.00
#
_symmetry.space_group_name_H-M   'P 1'
#
loop_
_entity.id
_entity.type
_entity.pdbx_description
1 polymer ?
#
loop_
_entity_poly.entity_id
_entity_poly.type
_entity_poly.pdbx_seq_one_letter_code
_entity_poly.pdbx_strand_id
1 'polypeptide(L)'
;MKIAYVSTFDARLVQSWSGLGYYIAKAIENSGIEIEYIGPLKEKNSLFYKAKQFFYKEIFKKRHIRQSEPEILKENARQISKRLKEINPDIVFSVWSYPIAYLECKQPIVFTADATFPLMRDYYGDFSNLSDSTIKNSNDMEQS
;
A
#
# COMPACT_ATOMS: atom_id res chain seq x y z
N MET A 1 17.44 -13.64 10.47
CA MET A 1 16.68 -12.40 10.31
C MET A 1 15.36 -12.75 9.65
N LYS A 2 14.26 -12.27 10.21
CA LYS A 2 12.89 -12.50 9.72
C LYS A 2 12.26 -11.20 9.27
N ILE A 3 11.73 -11.13 8.04
CA ILE A 3 11.08 -9.96 7.47
C ILE A 3 9.58 -10.19 7.35
N ALA A 4 8.77 -9.24 7.82
CA ALA A 4 7.37 -9.15 7.46
C ALA A 4 7.24 -8.44 6.11
N TYR A 5 6.89 -9.18 5.07
CA TYR A 5 6.71 -8.65 3.72
C TYR A 5 5.24 -8.24 3.52
N VAL A 6 5.00 -6.94 3.47
CA VAL A 6 3.65 -6.36 3.46
C VAL A 6 3.25 -5.94 2.05
N SER A 7 2.05 -6.35 1.63
CA SER A 7 1.47 -5.95 0.33
C SER A 7 -0.06 -5.96 0.35
N THR A 8 -0.68 -5.11 -0.49
CA THR A 8 -2.14 -5.13 -0.70
C THR A 8 -2.60 -6.26 -1.60
N PHE A 9 -1.69 -6.90 -2.32
CA PHE A 9 -1.91 -8.03 -3.22
C PHE A 9 -1.18 -9.28 -2.70
N ASP A 10 -1.42 -10.44 -3.30
CA ASP A 10 -0.64 -11.64 -2.98
C ASP A 10 0.72 -11.59 -3.69
N ALA A 11 1.78 -11.27 -2.93
CA ALA A 11 3.15 -11.17 -3.45
C ALA A 11 3.78 -12.53 -3.83
N ARG A 12 3.11 -13.66 -3.51
CA ARG A 12 3.54 -15.00 -3.94
C ARG A 12 3.11 -15.32 -5.37
N LEU A 13 2.26 -14.48 -5.97
CA LEU A 13 1.76 -14.65 -7.32
C LEU A 13 2.53 -13.73 -8.28
N VAL A 14 3.23 -14.32 -9.25
CA VAL A 14 4.01 -13.58 -10.25
C VAL A 14 3.12 -12.66 -11.13
N GLN A 15 1.83 -12.98 -11.28
CA GLN A 15 0.87 -12.16 -12.03
C GLN A 15 0.48 -10.87 -11.28
N SER A 16 0.69 -10.83 -9.96
CA SER A 16 0.36 -9.67 -9.16
C SER A 16 1.37 -8.56 -9.39
N TRP A 17 0.86 -7.35 -9.67
CA TRP A 17 1.65 -6.14 -9.82
C TRP A 17 2.86 -6.29 -10.78
N SER A 18 2.58 -6.87 -11.96
CA SER A 18 3.58 -7.12 -13.02
C SER A 18 4.79 -7.95 -12.54
N GLY A 19 4.64 -8.74 -11.49
CA GLY A 19 5.68 -9.60 -10.94
C GLY A 19 6.67 -8.91 -10.00
N LEU A 20 6.69 -7.59 -9.92
CA LEU A 20 7.70 -6.86 -9.14
C LEU A 20 7.73 -7.32 -7.67
N GLY A 21 6.57 -7.38 -7.01
CA GLY A 21 6.48 -7.86 -5.63
C GLY A 21 6.99 -9.29 -5.44
N TYR A 22 6.69 -10.17 -6.39
CA TYR A 22 7.17 -11.56 -6.37
C TYR A 22 8.69 -11.64 -6.48
N TYR A 23 9.29 -10.97 -7.46
CA TYR A 23 10.74 -11.05 -7.69
C TYR A 23 11.56 -10.38 -6.58
N ILE A 24 11.06 -9.29 -5.99
CA ILE A 24 11.69 -8.70 -4.80
C ILE A 24 11.67 -9.69 -3.63
N ALA A 25 10.52 -10.31 -3.35
CA ALA A 25 10.42 -11.32 -2.29
C ALA A 25 11.38 -12.48 -2.55
N LYS A 26 11.45 -12.98 -3.79
CA LYS A 26 12.37 -14.06 -4.16
C LYS A 26 13.84 -13.69 -4.01
N ALA A 27 14.22 -12.45 -4.34
CA ALA A 27 15.58 -11.97 -4.14
C ALA A 27 15.97 -11.94 -2.64
N ILE A 28 15.04 -11.52 -1.78
CA ILE A 28 15.23 -11.52 -0.33
C ILE A 28 15.35 -12.96 0.20
N GLU A 29 14.46 -13.87 -0.20
CA GLU A 29 14.52 -15.30 0.19
C GLU A 29 15.83 -15.95 -0.25
N ASN A 30 16.28 -15.71 -1.49
CA ASN A 30 17.53 -16.22 -2.03
C ASN A 30 18.77 -15.72 -1.29
N SER A 31 18.66 -14.60 -0.55
CA SER A 31 19.72 -14.11 0.34
C SER A 31 19.75 -14.79 1.70
N GLY A 32 18.94 -15.83 1.91
CA GLY A 32 18.87 -16.58 3.18
C GLY A 32 18.05 -15.89 4.26
N ILE A 33 17.21 -14.93 3.89
CA ILE A 33 16.34 -14.19 4.81
C ILE A 33 14.98 -14.86 4.85
N GLU A 34 14.45 -15.09 6.04
CA GLU A 34 13.10 -15.63 6.26
C GLU A 34 12.04 -14.57 5.98
N ILE A 35 11.06 -14.89 5.14
CA ILE A 35 9.94 -14.00 4.84
C ILE A 35 8.64 -14.54 5.41
N GLU A 36 7.93 -13.68 6.14
CA GLU A 36 6.54 -13.85 6.54
C GLU A 36 5.66 -12.88 5.75
N TYR A 37 4.79 -13.41 4.89
CA TYR A 37 3.92 -12.60 4.05
C TYR A 37 2.72 -12.07 4.83
N ILE A 38 2.51 -10.75 4.77
CA ILE A 38 1.30 -10.06 5.26
C ILE A 38 0.57 -9.48 4.06
N GLY A 39 -0.32 -10.27 3.51
CA GLY A 39 -1.12 -9.93 2.33
C GLY A 39 -1.81 -11.17 1.75
N PRO A 40 -2.78 -10.97 0.84
CA PRO A 40 -3.37 -9.69 0.45
C PRO A 40 -4.16 -9.04 1.60
N LEU A 41 -4.05 -7.71 1.73
CA LEU A 41 -4.82 -6.96 2.72
C LEU A 41 -6.28 -6.82 2.28
N LYS A 42 -7.21 -6.95 3.22
CA LYS A 42 -8.65 -6.88 2.95
C LYS A 42 -9.12 -5.43 2.99
N GLU A 43 -9.66 -4.95 1.89
CA GLU A 43 -10.27 -3.62 1.82
C GLU A 43 -11.67 -3.63 2.45
N LYS A 44 -11.83 -2.89 3.54
CA LYS A 44 -13.13 -2.69 4.20
C LYS A 44 -13.98 -1.73 3.37
N ASN A 45 -15.30 -1.98 3.30
CA ASN A 45 -16.26 -1.13 2.59
C ASN A 45 -15.92 -0.90 1.09
N SER A 46 -15.34 -1.90 0.43
CA SER A 46 -14.86 -1.75 -0.95
C SER A 46 -15.96 -1.30 -1.93
N LEU A 47 -17.22 -1.74 -1.74
CA LEU A 47 -18.35 -1.33 -2.58
C LEU A 47 -18.63 0.18 -2.45
N PHE A 48 -18.62 0.72 -1.23
CA PHE A 48 -18.82 2.15 -0.99
C PHE A 48 -17.73 2.98 -1.69
N TYR A 49 -16.46 2.60 -1.54
CA TYR A 49 -15.35 3.34 -2.16
C TYR A 49 -15.29 3.17 -3.67
N LYS A 50 -15.74 2.03 -4.21
CA LYS A 50 -15.93 1.86 -5.66
C LYS A 50 -17.03 2.78 -6.19
N ALA A 51 -18.15 2.88 -5.48
CA ALA A 51 -19.23 3.80 -5.82
C ALA A 51 -18.78 5.26 -5.75
N LYS A 52 -18.02 5.64 -4.71
CA LYS A 52 -17.41 6.97 -4.57
C LYS A 52 -16.48 7.28 -5.76
N GLN A 53 -15.61 6.35 -6.12
CA GLN A 53 -14.70 6.48 -7.27
C GLN A 53 -15.48 6.66 -8.58
N PHE A 54 -16.53 5.87 -8.81
CA PHE A 54 -17.41 5.99 -9.96
C PHE A 54 -18.09 7.36 -10.00
N PHE A 55 -18.62 7.83 -8.86
CA PHE A 55 -19.27 9.13 -8.76
C PHE A 55 -18.33 10.28 -9.13
N TYR A 56 -17.11 10.29 -8.59
CA TYR A 56 -16.11 11.30 -8.95
C TYR A 56 -15.80 11.29 -10.45
N LYS A 57 -15.66 10.11 -11.04
CA LYS A 57 -15.39 9.93 -12.46
C LYS A 57 -16.54 10.47 -13.33
N GLU A 58 -17.79 10.10 -13.02
CA GLU A 58 -18.93 10.41 -13.88
C GLU A 58 -19.46 11.84 -13.69
N ILE A 59 -19.52 12.33 -12.46
CA ILE A 59 -20.09 13.64 -12.14
C ILE A 59 -19.03 14.75 -12.25
N PHE A 60 -17.92 14.58 -11.56
CA PHE A 60 -16.89 15.63 -11.51
C PHE A 60 -15.82 15.50 -12.61
N LYS A 61 -15.86 14.42 -13.40
CA LYS A 61 -14.85 14.09 -14.41
C LYS A 61 -13.41 14.11 -13.85
N LYS A 62 -13.26 13.84 -12.54
CA LYS A 62 -11.99 13.75 -11.82
C LYS A 62 -11.68 12.32 -11.45
N ARG A 63 -10.41 11.98 -11.38
CA ARG A 63 -9.95 10.69 -10.85
C ARG A 63 -9.96 10.71 -9.33
N HIS A 64 -10.47 9.65 -8.73
CA HIS A 64 -10.44 9.45 -7.29
C HIS A 64 -9.70 8.15 -6.97
N ILE A 65 -8.58 8.26 -6.25
CA ILE A 65 -7.76 7.11 -5.85
C ILE A 65 -8.28 6.63 -4.50
N ARG A 66 -9.09 5.57 -4.50
CA ARG A 66 -9.69 5.03 -3.27
C ARG A 66 -8.67 4.48 -2.28
N GLN A 67 -7.51 3.99 -2.78
CA GLN A 67 -6.44 3.47 -1.92
C GLN A 67 -5.83 4.54 -1.01
N SER A 68 -5.99 5.83 -1.33
CA SER A 68 -5.55 6.93 -0.47
C SER A 68 -6.59 7.32 0.61
N GLU A 69 -7.72 6.63 0.68
CA GLU A 69 -8.71 6.91 1.72
C GLU A 69 -8.17 6.55 3.10
N PRO A 70 -8.19 7.51 4.07
CA PRO A 70 -7.60 7.30 5.39
C PRO A 70 -8.18 6.08 6.13
N GLU A 71 -9.46 5.77 5.94
CA GLU A 71 -10.08 4.60 6.58
C GLU A 71 -9.55 3.28 6.01
N ILE A 72 -9.27 3.23 4.70
CA ILE A 72 -8.66 2.05 4.07
C ILE A 72 -7.23 1.88 4.59
N LEU A 73 -6.46 2.97 4.64
CA LEU A 73 -5.08 2.96 5.12
C LEU A 73 -4.99 2.56 6.60
N LYS A 74 -5.85 3.12 7.45
CA LYS A 74 -5.92 2.75 8.88
C LYS A 74 -6.37 1.30 9.08
N GLU A 75 -7.27 0.79 8.24
CA GLU A 75 -7.65 -0.63 8.29
C GLU A 75 -6.48 -1.53 7.87
N ASN A 76 -5.70 -1.15 6.85
CA ASN A 76 -4.46 -1.84 6.49
C ASN A 76 -3.50 -1.87 7.67
N ALA A 77 -3.22 -0.73 8.28
CA ALA A 77 -2.35 -0.62 9.46
C ALA A 77 -2.82 -1.53 10.60
N ARG A 78 -4.14 -1.60 10.87
CA ARG A 78 -4.73 -2.48 11.88
C ARG A 78 -4.50 -3.98 11.57
N GLN A 79 -4.69 -4.39 10.32
CA GLN A 79 -4.46 -5.79 9.89
C GLN A 79 -2.98 -6.15 10.03
N ILE A 80 -2.09 -5.25 9.60
CA ILE A 80 -0.64 -5.45 9.69
C ILE A 80 -0.22 -5.52 11.16
N SER A 81 -0.62 -4.57 12.00
CA SER A 81 -0.27 -4.53 13.43
C SER A 81 -0.70 -5.80 14.17
N LYS A 82 -1.87 -6.37 13.81
CA LYS A 82 -2.31 -7.65 14.37
C LYS A 82 -1.35 -8.77 14.00
N ARG A 83 -0.98 -8.87 12.73
CA ARG A 83 -0.06 -9.93 12.24
C ARG A 83 1.36 -9.76 12.80
N LEU A 84 1.86 -8.53 12.92
CA LEU A 84 3.19 -8.28 13.48
C LEU A 84 3.32 -8.79 14.92
N LYS A 85 2.25 -8.70 15.73
CA LYS A 85 2.23 -9.24 17.09
C LYS A 85 2.34 -10.77 17.13
N GLU A 86 1.81 -11.45 16.10
CA GLU A 86 1.83 -12.93 16.00
C GLU A 86 3.20 -13.44 15.52
N ILE A 87 3.78 -12.77 14.52
CA ILE A 87 5.00 -13.24 13.85
C ILE A 87 6.29 -12.67 14.44
N ASN A 88 6.21 -11.53 15.15
CA ASN A 88 7.34 -10.83 15.76
C ASN A 88 8.58 -10.75 14.85
N PRO A 89 8.51 -10.06 13.71
CA PRO A 89 9.63 -9.96 12.76
C PRO A 89 10.69 -8.98 13.23
N ASP A 90 11.87 -9.03 12.63
CA ASP A 90 12.94 -8.07 12.86
C ASP A 90 12.70 -6.76 12.10
N ILE A 91 12.13 -6.84 10.88
CA ILE A 91 11.92 -5.72 9.96
C ILE A 91 10.55 -5.86 9.31
N VAL A 92 9.90 -4.73 9.05
CA VAL A 92 8.73 -4.62 8.16
C VAL A 92 9.20 -4.10 6.82
N PHE A 93 8.93 -4.84 5.75
CA PHE A 93 9.24 -4.43 4.39
C PHE A 93 7.97 -4.28 3.55
N SER A 94 7.87 -3.20 2.78
CA SER A 94 6.77 -2.98 1.85
C SER A 94 7.26 -2.55 0.48
N VAL A 95 6.61 -3.02 -0.58
CA VAL A 95 6.90 -2.60 -1.96
C VAL A 95 6.25 -1.26 -2.34
N TRP A 96 5.54 -0.64 -1.40
CA TRP A 96 4.82 0.63 -1.61
C TRP A 96 4.52 1.30 -0.27
N SER A 97 4.34 2.61 -0.26
CA SER A 97 3.99 3.38 0.95
C SER A 97 2.55 3.14 1.44
N TYR A 98 1.58 2.97 0.53
CA TYR A 98 0.16 2.82 0.90
C TYR A 98 -0.14 1.73 1.94
N PRO A 99 0.41 0.50 1.86
CA PRO A 99 0.08 -0.53 2.84
C PRO A 99 0.50 -0.17 4.27
N ILE A 100 1.60 0.57 4.40
CA ILE A 100 2.24 0.88 5.69
C ILE A 100 1.91 2.27 6.23
N ALA A 101 1.15 3.08 5.49
CA ALA A 101 0.69 4.37 5.96
C ALA A 101 -0.11 4.23 7.26
N TYR A 102 0.11 5.11 8.21
CA TYR A 102 -0.46 5.07 9.57
C TYR A 102 -0.08 3.81 10.39
N LEU A 103 0.92 3.05 9.96
CA LEU A 103 1.38 1.89 10.71
C LEU A 103 2.29 2.30 11.85
N GLU A 104 1.84 2.08 13.09
CA GLU A 104 2.65 2.23 14.28
C GLU A 104 3.16 0.86 14.73
N CYS A 105 4.47 0.65 14.72
CA CYS A 105 5.11 -0.57 15.19
C CYS A 105 6.51 -0.28 15.76
N LYS A 106 7.06 -1.28 16.47
CA LYS A 106 8.40 -1.16 17.05
C LYS A 106 9.51 -1.51 16.07
N GLN A 107 9.17 -2.29 15.06
CA GLN A 107 10.13 -2.75 14.05
C GLN A 107 10.50 -1.60 13.12
N PRO A 108 11.75 -1.53 12.66
CA PRO A 108 12.12 -0.63 11.58
C PRO A 108 11.30 -0.96 10.32
N ILE A 109 10.83 0.08 9.65
CA ILE A 109 10.06 -0.02 8.41
C ILE A 109 10.97 0.36 7.25
N VAL A 110 11.04 -0.51 6.25
CA VAL A 110 11.74 -0.30 4.98
C VAL A 110 10.74 -0.44 3.86
N PHE A 111 10.75 0.47 2.91
CA PHE A 111 9.90 0.35 1.73
C PHE A 111 10.60 0.86 0.47
N THR A 112 10.08 0.47 -0.68
CA THR A 112 10.50 0.99 -1.99
C THR A 112 9.41 1.88 -2.55
N ALA A 113 9.80 2.92 -3.29
CA ALA A 113 8.88 3.73 -4.08
C ALA A 113 9.65 4.32 -5.27
N ASP A 114 9.01 4.44 -6.41
CA ASP A 114 9.61 5.06 -7.60
C ASP A 114 9.76 6.57 -7.40
N ALA A 115 8.76 7.19 -6.77
CA ALA A 115 8.72 8.61 -6.46
C ALA A 115 7.70 8.89 -5.35
N THR A 116 7.78 10.07 -4.76
CA THR A 116 6.75 10.57 -3.85
C THR A 116 5.48 10.97 -4.62
N PHE A 117 4.33 10.97 -3.95
CA PHE A 117 3.07 11.36 -4.58
C PHE A 117 3.13 12.76 -5.23
N PRO A 118 3.71 13.82 -4.61
CA PRO A 118 3.84 15.11 -5.26
C PRO A 118 4.61 15.10 -6.58
N LEU A 119 5.62 14.23 -6.71
CA LEU A 119 6.39 14.08 -7.96
C LEU A 119 5.63 13.28 -9.02
N MET A 120 4.80 12.32 -8.62
CA MET A 120 3.99 11.54 -9.54
C MET A 120 2.79 12.32 -10.08
N ARG A 121 2.28 13.27 -9.28
CA ARG A 121 1.11 14.08 -9.63
C ARG A 121 1.34 14.88 -10.89
N ASP A 122 0.40 14.76 -11.84
CA ASP A 122 0.40 15.41 -13.14
C ASP A 122 1.58 15.02 -14.07
N TYR A 123 2.49 14.14 -13.61
CA TYR A 123 3.53 13.53 -14.42
C TYR A 123 3.03 12.24 -15.09
N TYR A 124 2.41 11.35 -14.31
CA TYR A 124 1.80 10.12 -14.85
C TYR A 124 0.30 10.30 -15.07
N GLY A 125 -0.21 9.77 -16.20
CA GLY A 125 -1.62 9.84 -16.53
C GLY A 125 -2.55 9.31 -15.43
N ASP A 126 -2.13 8.30 -14.68
CA ASP A 126 -2.92 7.74 -13.57
C ASP A 126 -2.99 8.66 -12.35
N PHE A 127 -2.06 9.59 -12.24
CA PHE A 127 -1.97 10.60 -11.17
C PHE A 127 -2.34 12.01 -11.67
N SER A 128 -2.99 12.12 -12.83
CA SER A 128 -3.44 13.41 -13.38
C SER A 128 -4.95 13.59 -13.20
N ASN A 129 -5.39 14.85 -13.16
CA ASN A 129 -6.79 15.24 -12.99
C ASN A 129 -7.44 14.59 -11.73
N LEU A 130 -6.73 14.63 -10.62
CA LEU A 130 -7.17 14.03 -9.36
C LEU A 130 -8.21 14.89 -8.66
N SER A 131 -9.08 14.25 -7.86
CA SER A 131 -9.97 14.96 -6.94
C SER A 131 -9.17 15.59 -5.80
N ASP A 132 -9.67 16.70 -5.27
CA ASP A 132 -9.02 17.44 -4.19
C ASP A 132 -8.87 16.58 -2.92
N SER A 133 -9.87 15.70 -2.67
CA SER A 133 -9.79 14.73 -1.59
C SER A 133 -8.65 13.71 -1.80
N THR A 134 -8.44 13.23 -3.03
CA THR A 134 -7.29 12.35 -3.32
C THR A 134 -5.97 13.07 -3.09
N ILE A 135 -5.84 14.30 -3.58
CA ILE A 135 -4.60 15.08 -3.42
C ILE A 135 -4.30 15.28 -1.93
N LYS A 136 -5.29 15.71 -1.15
CA LYS A 136 -5.14 15.88 0.29
C LYS A 136 -4.74 14.58 0.98
N ASN A 137 -5.53 13.53 0.78
CA ASN A 137 -5.32 12.25 1.44
C ASN A 137 -3.96 11.61 1.12
N SER A 138 -3.51 11.73 -0.14
CA SER A 138 -2.20 11.18 -0.54
C SER A 138 -1.03 11.97 0.05
N ASN A 139 -1.15 13.30 0.15
CA ASN A 139 -0.13 14.10 0.84
C ASN A 139 -0.10 13.80 2.34
N ASP A 140 -1.26 13.71 3.00
CA ASP A 140 -1.35 13.37 4.42
C ASP A 140 -0.77 11.99 4.71
N MET A 141 -1.00 11.03 3.80
CA MET A 141 -0.47 9.67 3.89
C MET A 141 1.07 9.65 3.88
N GLU A 142 1.71 10.42 3.00
CA GLU A 142 3.18 10.45 2.90
C GLU A 142 3.86 11.15 4.08
N GLN A 143 3.09 11.85 4.91
CA GLN A 143 3.57 12.50 6.11
C GLN A 143 3.28 11.70 7.40
N SER A 144 2.56 10.60 7.27
CA SER A 144 2.18 9.71 8.38
C SER A 144 3.25 8.61 8.67
#